data_4af8dda050560608b1b186bbf2e28349
#
_entry.id   4af8dda050560608b1b186bbf2e28349
#
_cell.length_a   1.000
_cell.length_b   1.000
_cell.length_c   1.000
_cell.angle_alpha   90.00
_cell.angle_beta   90.00
_cell.angle_gamma   90.00
#
_symmetry.space_group_name_H-M   'P 1'
#
loop_
_entity.id
_entity.type
_entity.pdbx_description
1 polymer ?
#
loop_
_entity_poly.entity_id
_entity_poly.type
_entity_poly.pdbx_seq_one_letter_code
_entity_poly.pdbx_strand_id
1 'polypeptide(L)'
;GTHLQGFRTALTRTLKAYADNEPSLAKEIEKAKIEISGEDFREGITAVISVKVAEPQFEGQTKTKLGNSEVAGAVQQAVGEALGNYLEEHPNEAKSICKKVILAATARIAARKARESVQRKNPMTGGGLPGKLADCSSRDPKKTEIFLVEGDSAGGSAKQGRDRHTQAILPLRGKILNVEKVQWHKVFESESVNIILQAIGVRFGLDGEDSKEANIDKLRYDKIIIMTDADVDGSHIDTLIMTLFFRFMPKVIQEGHLYIATPPLYLCTYKNNKQYCYTEEERLRFINTYCDGDADDNKLHTQRYKGLGEMNPEQLWDTTMNPETRLLKQVTIQNAARADEIFSMLMGDDVEPRRQFIEANAAYANIDA
;
A
#
# COMPACT_ATOMS: atom_id res chain seq x y z
N GLY A 1 -20.66 -20.99 -9.51
CA GLY A 1 -21.71 -21.87 -10.03
C GLY A 1 -22.18 -21.46 -11.42
N THR A 2 -22.95 -22.31 -12.07
CA THR A 2 -23.40 -22.17 -13.46
C THR A 2 -24.18 -20.87 -13.72
N HIS A 3 -25.01 -20.41 -12.76
CA HIS A 3 -25.72 -19.12 -12.89
C HIS A 3 -24.76 -17.92 -13.02
N LEU A 4 -23.68 -17.90 -12.25
CA LEU A 4 -22.64 -16.87 -12.35
C LEU A 4 -21.90 -16.94 -13.69
N GLN A 5 -21.63 -18.15 -14.16
CA GLN A 5 -20.99 -18.37 -15.48
C GLN A 5 -21.89 -17.86 -16.60
N GLY A 6 -23.19 -18.17 -16.58
CA GLY A 6 -24.16 -17.66 -17.54
C GLY A 6 -24.20 -16.13 -17.56
N PHE A 7 -24.25 -15.50 -16.40
CA PHE A 7 -24.22 -14.04 -16.27
C PHE A 7 -22.95 -13.42 -16.87
N ARG A 8 -21.76 -13.94 -16.49
CA ARG A 8 -20.48 -13.45 -17.00
C ARG A 8 -20.39 -13.54 -18.53
N THR A 9 -20.86 -14.64 -19.08
CA THR A 9 -20.86 -14.86 -20.54
C THR A 9 -21.81 -13.90 -21.23
N ALA A 10 -23.04 -13.73 -20.72
CA ALA A 10 -24.01 -12.79 -21.26
C ALA A 10 -23.49 -11.35 -21.24
N LEU A 11 -23.02 -10.89 -20.09
CA LEU A 11 -22.48 -9.54 -19.91
C LEU A 11 -21.37 -9.24 -20.93
N THR A 12 -20.36 -10.11 -20.99
CA THR A 12 -19.23 -9.94 -21.90
C THR A 12 -19.67 -9.92 -23.36
N ARG A 13 -20.51 -10.89 -23.75
CA ARG A 13 -20.97 -11.02 -25.15
C ARG A 13 -21.81 -9.83 -25.61
N THR A 14 -22.75 -9.40 -24.77
CA THR A 14 -23.68 -8.31 -25.10
C THR A 14 -22.99 -6.97 -25.18
N LEU A 15 -22.15 -6.63 -24.16
CA LEU A 15 -21.38 -5.38 -24.19
C LEU A 15 -20.35 -5.34 -25.32
N LYS A 16 -19.72 -6.48 -25.63
CA LYS A 16 -18.79 -6.57 -26.75
C LYS A 16 -19.52 -6.34 -28.09
N ALA A 17 -20.64 -7.01 -28.29
CA ALA A 17 -21.43 -6.83 -29.52
C ALA A 17 -21.90 -5.37 -29.68
N TYR A 18 -22.31 -4.72 -28.60
CA TYR A 18 -22.68 -3.30 -28.63
C TYR A 18 -21.46 -2.41 -28.99
N ALA A 19 -20.33 -2.63 -28.36
CA ALA A 19 -19.11 -1.84 -28.59
C ALA A 19 -18.58 -2.00 -30.02
N ASP A 20 -18.65 -3.20 -30.56
CA ASP A 20 -18.22 -3.52 -31.94
C ASP A 20 -19.15 -2.88 -33.01
N ASN A 21 -20.45 -2.75 -32.69
CA ASN A 21 -21.46 -2.17 -33.60
C ASN A 21 -21.57 -0.64 -33.51
N GLU A 22 -21.06 -0.03 -32.45
CA GLU A 22 -21.07 1.45 -32.27
C GLU A 22 -19.82 2.06 -32.93
N PRO A 23 -19.94 2.83 -34.03
CA PRO A 23 -18.78 3.29 -34.80
C PRO A 23 -17.79 4.16 -34.04
N SER A 24 -18.29 4.91 -33.04
CA SER A 24 -17.43 5.77 -32.20
C SER A 24 -16.55 4.97 -31.25
N LEU A 25 -17.09 3.91 -30.66
CA LEU A 25 -16.39 3.02 -29.75
C LEU A 25 -15.43 2.09 -30.49
N ALA A 26 -15.85 1.54 -31.63
CA ALA A 26 -14.99 0.70 -32.46
C ALA A 26 -13.73 1.44 -32.92
N LYS A 27 -13.86 2.71 -33.35
CA LYS A 27 -12.71 3.55 -33.70
C LYS A 27 -11.80 3.86 -32.48
N GLU A 28 -12.37 4.02 -31.30
CA GLU A 28 -11.61 4.28 -30.07
C GLU A 28 -10.78 3.05 -29.69
N ILE A 29 -11.37 1.86 -29.75
CA ILE A 29 -10.69 0.58 -29.51
C ILE A 29 -9.55 0.36 -30.52
N GLU A 30 -9.82 0.56 -31.80
CA GLU A 30 -8.84 0.40 -32.88
C GLU A 30 -7.67 1.40 -32.72
N LYS A 31 -7.98 2.67 -32.47
CA LYS A 31 -6.97 3.72 -32.23
C LYS A 31 -6.08 3.42 -31.01
N ALA A 32 -6.67 2.91 -29.94
CA ALA A 32 -5.94 2.55 -28.74
C ALA A 32 -5.13 1.26 -28.89
N LYS A 33 -5.37 0.46 -29.92
CA LYS A 33 -4.74 -0.85 -30.17
C LYS A 33 -4.80 -1.76 -28.93
N ILE A 34 -5.95 -1.78 -28.26
CA ILE A 34 -6.17 -2.54 -27.03
C ILE A 34 -6.94 -3.82 -27.36
N GLU A 35 -6.56 -4.89 -26.69
CA GLU A 35 -7.32 -6.12 -26.63
C GLU A 35 -8.14 -6.14 -25.33
N ILE A 36 -9.47 -6.16 -25.48
CA ILE A 36 -10.38 -6.16 -24.33
C ILE A 36 -10.59 -7.61 -23.88
N SER A 37 -10.32 -7.90 -22.62
CA SER A 37 -10.55 -9.21 -22.02
C SER A 37 -11.94 -9.30 -21.36
N GLY A 38 -12.38 -10.51 -21.07
CA GLY A 38 -13.65 -10.73 -20.36
C GLY A 38 -13.67 -10.11 -18.95
N GLU A 39 -12.52 -9.83 -18.36
CA GLU A 39 -12.39 -9.17 -17.04
C GLU A 39 -12.64 -7.68 -17.12
N ASP A 40 -12.23 -7.03 -18.18
CA ASP A 40 -12.43 -5.60 -18.39
C ASP A 40 -13.93 -5.26 -18.43
N PHE A 41 -14.76 -6.17 -18.95
CA PHE A 41 -16.22 -6.02 -18.97
C PHE A 41 -16.86 -6.14 -17.57
N ARG A 42 -16.14 -6.65 -16.59
CA ARG A 42 -16.61 -6.86 -15.22
C ARG A 42 -15.99 -5.89 -14.21
N GLU A 43 -15.05 -5.07 -14.65
CA GLU A 43 -14.38 -4.11 -13.78
C GLU A 43 -15.38 -3.09 -13.21
N GLY A 44 -15.43 -2.99 -11.89
CA GLY A 44 -16.27 -2.05 -11.16
C GLY A 44 -17.77 -2.43 -11.09
N ILE A 45 -18.17 -3.65 -11.52
CA ILE A 45 -19.56 -4.10 -11.41
C ILE A 45 -19.81 -4.77 -10.06
N THR A 46 -20.95 -4.43 -9.45
CA THR A 46 -21.52 -5.16 -8.33
C THR A 46 -22.87 -5.73 -8.78
N ALA A 47 -23.04 -7.05 -8.71
CA ALA A 47 -24.24 -7.69 -9.16
C ALA A 47 -24.67 -8.81 -8.18
N VAL A 48 -25.99 -8.93 -7.99
CA VAL A 48 -26.60 -10.03 -7.26
C VAL A 48 -27.43 -10.86 -8.25
N ILE A 49 -27.14 -12.16 -8.36
CA ILE A 49 -27.82 -13.07 -9.24
C ILE A 49 -28.64 -14.03 -8.39
N SER A 50 -29.94 -13.91 -8.48
CA SER A 50 -30.89 -14.80 -7.78
C SER A 50 -31.63 -15.67 -8.79
N VAL A 51 -31.52 -16.98 -8.62
CA VAL A 51 -32.22 -17.97 -9.46
C VAL A 51 -33.02 -18.92 -8.59
N LYS A 52 -34.19 -19.33 -9.08
CA LYS A 52 -35.02 -20.39 -8.47
C LYS A 52 -34.93 -21.63 -9.35
N VAL A 53 -34.38 -22.71 -8.83
CA VAL A 53 -34.19 -23.99 -9.51
C VAL A 53 -34.98 -25.06 -8.81
N ALA A 54 -35.83 -25.81 -9.52
CA ALA A 54 -36.72 -26.82 -8.94
C ALA A 54 -35.93 -27.96 -8.28
N GLU A 55 -34.88 -28.45 -8.96
CA GLU A 55 -34.01 -29.53 -8.46
C GLU A 55 -32.55 -29.09 -8.54
N PRO A 56 -32.08 -28.32 -7.52
CA PRO A 56 -30.73 -27.80 -7.56
C PRO A 56 -29.70 -28.89 -7.29
N GLN A 57 -28.75 -29.03 -8.20
CA GLN A 57 -27.58 -29.86 -8.05
C GLN A 57 -26.39 -29.00 -7.65
N PHE A 58 -25.63 -29.44 -6.67
CA PHE A 58 -24.48 -28.70 -6.15
C PHE A 58 -23.18 -29.52 -6.28
N GLU A 59 -22.11 -28.82 -6.57
CA GLU A 59 -20.76 -29.41 -6.47
C GLU A 59 -20.34 -29.42 -4.98
N GLY A 60 -20.10 -30.61 -4.45
CA GLY A 60 -19.63 -30.83 -3.09
C GLY A 60 -20.71 -30.76 -2.00
N GLN A 61 -20.38 -31.26 -0.83
CA GLN A 61 -21.29 -31.42 0.31
C GLN A 61 -21.73 -30.08 0.92
N THR A 62 -20.96 -29.02 0.77
CA THR A 62 -21.22 -27.69 1.32
C THR A 62 -22.24 -26.87 0.52
N LYS A 63 -22.69 -27.40 -0.62
CA LYS A 63 -23.71 -26.77 -1.50
C LYS A 63 -23.39 -25.32 -1.92
N THR A 64 -22.09 -24.96 -1.99
CA THR A 64 -21.66 -23.59 -2.28
C THR A 64 -21.64 -23.26 -3.77
N LYS A 65 -21.63 -24.27 -4.64
CA LYS A 65 -21.50 -24.08 -6.08
C LYS A 65 -22.60 -24.84 -6.82
N LEU A 66 -23.51 -24.10 -7.47
CA LEU A 66 -24.57 -24.68 -8.29
C LEU A 66 -23.95 -25.33 -9.55
N GLY A 67 -24.33 -26.61 -9.81
CA GLY A 67 -23.80 -27.45 -10.87
C GLY A 67 -24.72 -27.61 -12.08
N ASN A 68 -26.01 -27.29 -11.98
CA ASN A 68 -26.99 -27.42 -13.05
C ASN A 68 -26.55 -26.73 -14.36
N SER A 69 -26.24 -27.48 -15.40
CA SER A 69 -25.70 -26.94 -16.66
C SER A 69 -26.71 -26.09 -17.43
N GLU A 70 -27.99 -26.46 -17.40
CA GLU A 70 -29.09 -25.76 -18.03
C GLU A 70 -29.30 -24.34 -17.50
N VAL A 71 -28.97 -24.10 -16.24
CA VAL A 71 -29.08 -22.78 -15.61
C VAL A 71 -28.15 -21.76 -16.25
N ALA A 72 -26.96 -22.18 -16.69
CA ALA A 72 -26.03 -21.28 -17.37
C ALA A 72 -26.64 -20.72 -18.66
N GLY A 73 -27.27 -21.58 -19.49
CA GLY A 73 -27.92 -21.17 -20.72
C GLY A 73 -29.12 -20.26 -20.49
N ALA A 74 -29.99 -20.62 -19.55
CA ALA A 74 -31.16 -19.81 -19.20
C ALA A 74 -30.79 -18.41 -18.70
N VAL A 75 -29.80 -18.31 -17.78
CA VAL A 75 -29.31 -17.02 -17.30
C VAL A 75 -28.65 -16.23 -18.42
N GLN A 76 -27.85 -16.88 -19.27
CA GLN A 76 -27.19 -16.23 -20.39
C GLN A 76 -28.22 -15.62 -21.37
N GLN A 77 -29.28 -16.34 -21.68
CA GLN A 77 -30.33 -15.85 -22.56
C GLN A 77 -31.06 -14.67 -21.93
N ALA A 78 -31.59 -14.84 -20.73
CA ALA A 78 -32.40 -13.80 -20.05
C ALA A 78 -31.61 -12.50 -19.85
N VAL A 79 -30.35 -12.62 -19.38
CA VAL A 79 -29.49 -11.44 -19.16
C VAL A 79 -29.08 -10.81 -20.50
N GLY A 80 -28.77 -11.62 -21.52
CA GLY A 80 -28.40 -11.13 -22.84
C GLY A 80 -29.52 -10.34 -23.52
N GLU A 81 -30.76 -10.82 -23.47
CA GLU A 81 -31.93 -10.14 -24.01
C GLU A 81 -32.25 -8.85 -23.24
N ALA A 82 -32.31 -8.93 -21.91
CA ALA A 82 -32.61 -7.75 -21.07
C ALA A 82 -31.54 -6.65 -21.18
N LEU A 83 -30.27 -7.03 -21.15
CA LEU A 83 -29.17 -6.08 -21.27
C LEU A 83 -29.09 -5.52 -22.69
N GLY A 84 -29.30 -6.33 -23.73
CA GLY A 84 -29.32 -5.87 -25.14
C GLY A 84 -30.36 -4.80 -25.32
N ASN A 85 -31.59 -5.05 -24.92
CA ASN A 85 -32.70 -4.07 -24.99
C ASN A 85 -32.37 -2.79 -24.25
N TYR A 86 -31.82 -2.92 -23.03
CA TYR A 86 -31.43 -1.77 -22.22
C TYR A 86 -30.38 -0.88 -22.91
N LEU A 87 -29.36 -1.49 -23.51
CA LEU A 87 -28.29 -0.74 -24.19
C LEU A 87 -28.82 -0.02 -25.45
N GLU A 88 -29.79 -0.59 -26.14
CA GLU A 88 -30.45 0.05 -27.30
C GLU A 88 -31.37 1.19 -26.90
N GLU A 89 -32.08 1.03 -25.79
CA GLU A 89 -32.99 2.06 -25.24
C GLU A 89 -32.24 3.23 -24.61
N HIS A 90 -31.02 3.00 -24.08
CA HIS A 90 -30.22 3.97 -23.34
C HIS A 90 -28.82 4.19 -23.94
N PRO A 91 -28.71 4.72 -25.16
CA PRO A 91 -27.42 4.79 -25.88
C PRO A 91 -26.35 5.64 -25.19
N ASN A 92 -26.72 6.65 -24.43
CA ASN A 92 -25.76 7.48 -23.68
C ASN A 92 -25.14 6.70 -22.52
N GLU A 93 -25.94 5.93 -21.79
CA GLU A 93 -25.47 5.06 -20.73
C GLU A 93 -24.64 3.91 -21.26
N ALA A 94 -25.10 3.29 -22.35
CA ALA A 94 -24.36 2.24 -23.06
C ALA A 94 -22.96 2.69 -23.48
N LYS A 95 -22.84 3.88 -24.06
CA LYS A 95 -21.54 4.48 -24.39
C LYS A 95 -20.69 4.74 -23.15
N SER A 96 -21.28 5.19 -22.05
CA SER A 96 -20.58 5.42 -20.81
C SER A 96 -20.03 4.12 -20.21
N ILE A 97 -20.84 3.05 -20.22
CA ILE A 97 -20.44 1.70 -19.79
C ILE A 97 -19.28 1.19 -20.66
N CYS A 98 -19.40 1.25 -21.97
CA CYS A 98 -18.35 0.79 -22.87
C CYS A 98 -17.05 1.59 -22.74
N LYS A 99 -17.13 2.91 -22.55
CA LYS A 99 -15.94 3.73 -22.23
C LYS A 99 -15.25 3.29 -20.95
N LYS A 100 -16.02 2.90 -19.93
CA LYS A 100 -15.46 2.34 -18.69
C LYS A 100 -14.71 1.03 -18.96
N VAL A 101 -15.24 0.17 -19.83
CA VAL A 101 -14.57 -1.07 -20.26
C VAL A 101 -13.25 -0.77 -20.99
N ILE A 102 -13.26 0.19 -21.91
CA ILE A 102 -12.06 0.63 -22.65
C ILE A 102 -11.00 1.18 -21.66
N LEU A 103 -11.44 1.97 -20.68
CA LEU A 103 -10.54 2.49 -19.64
C LEU A 103 -9.93 1.36 -18.80
N ALA A 104 -10.72 0.37 -18.42
CA ALA A 104 -10.25 -0.80 -17.67
C ALA A 104 -9.21 -1.60 -18.47
N ALA A 105 -9.47 -1.88 -19.74
CA ALA A 105 -8.53 -2.56 -20.65
C ALA A 105 -7.22 -1.76 -20.80
N THR A 106 -7.33 -0.45 -20.99
CA THR A 106 -6.17 0.43 -21.12
C THR A 106 -5.33 0.41 -19.85
N ALA A 107 -5.96 0.52 -18.69
CA ALA A 107 -5.30 0.46 -17.39
C ALA A 107 -4.60 -0.89 -17.17
N ARG A 108 -5.25 -2.00 -17.49
CA ARG A 108 -4.68 -3.36 -17.39
C ARG A 108 -3.44 -3.52 -18.29
N ILE A 109 -3.52 -3.08 -19.55
CA ILE A 109 -2.39 -3.17 -20.49
C ILE A 109 -1.23 -2.27 -20.06
N ALA A 110 -1.52 -1.05 -19.59
CA ALA A 110 -0.50 -0.14 -19.09
C ALA A 110 0.19 -0.73 -17.85
N ALA A 111 -0.57 -1.30 -16.91
CA ALA A 111 -0.03 -1.98 -15.74
C ALA A 111 0.86 -3.18 -16.13
N ARG A 112 0.44 -3.98 -17.11
CA ARG A 112 1.25 -5.09 -17.63
C ARG A 112 2.56 -4.60 -18.25
N LYS A 113 2.52 -3.57 -19.09
CA LYS A 113 3.72 -2.98 -19.71
C LYS A 113 4.68 -2.41 -18.67
N ALA A 114 4.15 -1.73 -17.63
CA ALA A 114 4.96 -1.22 -16.54
C ALA A 114 5.67 -2.36 -15.78
N ARG A 115 4.96 -3.46 -15.47
CA ARG A 115 5.53 -4.66 -14.85
C ARG A 115 6.64 -5.28 -15.73
N GLU A 116 6.37 -5.47 -17.02
CA GLU A 116 7.33 -6.01 -17.98
C GLU A 116 8.56 -5.10 -18.11
N SER A 117 8.40 -3.78 -18.07
CA SER A 117 9.49 -2.81 -18.11
C SER A 117 10.38 -2.93 -16.88
N VAL A 118 9.79 -3.10 -15.68
CA VAL A 118 10.54 -3.37 -14.45
C VAL A 118 11.27 -4.70 -14.51
N GLN A 119 10.63 -5.73 -15.07
CA GLN A 119 11.26 -7.05 -15.25
C GLN A 119 12.36 -7.04 -16.31
N ARG A 120 12.19 -6.30 -17.42
CA ARG A 120 13.20 -6.21 -18.51
C ARG A 120 14.40 -5.36 -18.16
N LYS A 121 14.25 -4.36 -17.29
CA LYS A 121 15.41 -3.59 -16.79
C LYS A 121 16.33 -4.42 -15.86
N ASN A 122 15.85 -5.56 -15.37
CA ASN A 122 16.58 -6.43 -14.45
C ASN A 122 17.45 -7.55 -15.07
N PRO A 123 17.28 -8.04 -16.31
CA PRO A 123 18.16 -9.11 -16.84
C PRO A 123 19.53 -8.66 -17.30
N MET A 124 19.73 -7.36 -17.61
CA MET A 124 21.01 -6.86 -18.14
C MET A 124 21.94 -6.24 -17.10
N THR A 125 21.44 -5.97 -15.90
CA THR A 125 22.28 -5.60 -14.75
C THR A 125 22.07 -6.68 -13.68
N GLY A 126 22.80 -7.76 -13.79
CA GLY A 126 22.82 -8.94 -12.92
C GLY A 126 22.11 -8.80 -11.58
N GLY A 127 20.79 -8.99 -11.54
CA GLY A 127 19.97 -9.02 -10.32
C GLY A 127 20.19 -7.88 -9.32
N GLY A 128 20.60 -6.70 -9.77
CA GLY A 128 21.06 -5.61 -8.91
C GLY A 128 19.94 -5.00 -8.08
N LEU A 129 20.17 -5.00 -6.80
CA LEU A 129 19.40 -4.23 -5.82
C LEU A 129 19.44 -2.74 -6.15
N PRO A 130 18.44 -1.93 -5.71
CA PRO A 130 18.48 -0.49 -5.92
C PRO A 130 19.81 0.11 -5.46
N GLY A 131 20.46 0.93 -6.30
CA GLY A 131 21.79 1.49 -6.00
C GLY A 131 21.88 2.29 -4.69
N LYS A 132 20.75 2.69 -4.12
CA LYS A 132 20.66 3.38 -2.83
C LYS A 132 20.55 2.43 -1.64
N LEU A 133 20.19 1.19 -1.85
CA LEU A 133 20.05 0.20 -0.79
C LEU A 133 21.43 -0.19 -0.24
N ALA A 134 21.62 0.07 1.04
CA ALA A 134 22.71 -0.54 1.79
C ALA A 134 22.23 -1.86 2.38
N ASP A 135 22.41 -2.95 1.66
CA ASP A 135 21.93 -4.27 2.06
C ASP A 135 22.71 -4.86 3.22
N CYS A 136 22.14 -5.87 3.88
CA CYS A 136 22.82 -6.66 4.92
C CYS A 136 23.52 -7.89 4.30
N SER A 137 24.48 -8.45 5.04
CA SER A 137 25.25 -9.61 4.55
C SER A 137 24.53 -10.95 4.77
N SER A 138 23.65 -11.06 5.75
CA SER A 138 22.82 -12.25 5.98
C SER A 138 21.85 -12.48 4.83
N ARG A 139 21.65 -13.74 4.47
CA ARG A 139 20.67 -14.18 3.46
C ARG A 139 19.46 -14.88 4.07
N ASP A 140 19.39 -14.98 5.39
CA ASP A 140 18.25 -15.55 6.10
C ASP A 140 17.21 -14.45 6.37
N PRO A 141 16.08 -14.44 5.64
CA PRO A 141 15.06 -13.40 5.80
C PRO A 141 14.55 -13.27 7.24
N LYS A 142 14.47 -14.38 7.99
CA LYS A 142 13.96 -14.43 9.37
C LYS A 142 14.85 -13.69 10.38
N LYS A 143 16.09 -13.41 10.01
CA LYS A 143 17.08 -12.73 10.86
C LYS A 143 17.39 -11.32 10.40
N THR A 144 16.79 -10.88 9.30
CA THR A 144 17.12 -9.62 8.67
C THR A 144 15.97 -8.63 8.73
N GLU A 145 16.30 -7.35 8.71
CA GLU A 145 15.35 -6.26 8.73
C GLU A 145 15.81 -5.12 7.83
N ILE A 146 14.86 -4.37 7.30
CA ILE A 146 15.12 -3.20 6.48
C ILE A 146 14.52 -1.95 7.11
N PHE A 147 15.29 -0.88 7.16
CA PHE A 147 14.82 0.44 7.54
C PHE A 147 14.57 1.28 6.30
N LEU A 148 13.33 1.76 6.15
CA LEU A 148 12.93 2.78 5.18
C LEU A 148 13.13 4.13 5.85
N VAL A 149 14.21 4.83 5.50
CA VAL A 149 14.67 6.01 6.22
C VAL A 149 14.36 7.28 5.44
N GLU A 150 13.82 8.29 6.09
CA GLU A 150 13.58 9.58 5.48
C GLU A 150 14.90 10.32 5.24
N GLY A 151 15.13 10.66 3.97
CA GLY A 151 16.25 11.50 3.56
C GLY A 151 17.62 10.83 3.51
N ASP A 152 18.53 11.46 2.79
CA ASP A 152 19.89 10.96 2.62
C ASP A 152 20.77 11.21 3.86
N SER A 153 20.48 12.26 4.67
CA SER A 153 21.24 12.59 5.87
C SER A 153 21.06 11.54 6.97
N ALA A 154 19.82 11.31 7.38
CA ALA A 154 19.49 10.26 8.36
C ALA A 154 19.88 8.87 7.84
N GLY A 155 19.66 8.62 6.53
CA GLY A 155 20.13 7.41 5.87
C GLY A 155 21.65 7.21 5.95
N GLY A 156 22.44 8.28 5.92
CA GLY A 156 23.88 8.25 6.09
C GLY A 156 24.29 7.82 7.51
N SER A 157 23.71 8.43 8.55
CA SER A 157 23.93 8.05 9.94
C SER A 157 23.48 6.62 10.21
N ALA A 158 22.30 6.22 9.71
CA ALA A 158 21.80 4.87 9.86
C ALA A 158 22.70 3.81 9.18
N LYS A 159 23.25 4.10 8.00
CA LYS A 159 24.22 3.20 7.33
C LYS A 159 25.49 2.99 8.13
N GLN A 160 25.93 4.00 8.86
CA GLN A 160 27.12 3.91 9.71
C GLN A 160 26.85 3.18 11.04
N GLY A 161 25.71 3.47 11.67
CA GLY A 161 25.34 2.92 12.99
C GLY A 161 24.76 1.51 12.99
N ARG A 162 24.26 1.01 11.83
CA ARG A 162 23.57 -0.28 11.73
C ARG A 162 24.43 -1.51 12.02
N ASP A 163 23.83 -2.60 12.39
CA ASP A 163 24.43 -3.92 12.24
C ASP A 163 24.41 -4.34 10.76
N ARG A 164 25.60 -4.34 10.13
CA ARG A 164 25.74 -4.69 8.71
C ARG A 164 25.42 -6.14 8.40
N HIS A 165 25.35 -6.98 9.41
CA HIS A 165 25.03 -8.39 9.20
C HIS A 165 23.54 -8.63 9.00
N THR A 166 22.70 -7.96 9.78
CA THR A 166 21.25 -8.22 9.83
C THR A 166 20.39 -7.05 9.34
N GLN A 167 20.92 -5.82 9.31
CA GLN A 167 20.15 -4.62 9.01
C GLN A 167 20.49 -4.01 7.66
N ALA A 168 19.47 -3.78 6.84
CA ALA A 168 19.54 -3.05 5.59
C ALA A 168 18.96 -1.63 5.73
N ILE A 169 19.49 -0.66 4.99
CA ILE A 169 19.02 0.73 4.99
C ILE A 169 18.65 1.15 3.57
N LEU A 170 17.43 1.64 3.41
CA LEU A 170 16.94 2.24 2.18
C LEU A 170 16.54 3.69 2.43
N PRO A 171 17.37 4.68 2.07
CA PRO A 171 16.98 6.08 2.11
C PRO A 171 15.90 6.39 1.09
N LEU A 172 14.83 7.05 1.52
CA LEU A 172 13.77 7.56 0.68
C LEU A 172 13.98 9.06 0.44
N ARG A 173 13.87 9.51 -0.80
CA ARG A 173 13.98 10.93 -1.14
C ARG A 173 12.61 11.59 -1.17
N GLY A 174 12.31 12.32 -0.10
CA GLY A 174 11.07 13.07 -0.01
C GLY A 174 9.82 12.19 0.06
N LYS A 175 8.68 12.81 -0.13
CA LYS A 175 7.36 12.15 -0.06
C LYS A 175 7.18 11.19 -1.23
N ILE A 176 6.83 9.96 -0.93
CA ILE A 176 6.49 8.97 -1.97
C ILE A 176 5.13 9.28 -2.60
N LEU A 177 4.83 8.62 -3.72
CA LEU A 177 3.56 8.75 -4.41
C LEU A 177 2.38 8.40 -3.47
N ASN A 178 1.38 9.29 -3.39
CA ASN A 178 0.10 8.94 -2.77
C ASN A 178 -0.68 8.00 -3.68
N VAL A 179 -0.64 6.71 -3.34
CA VAL A 179 -1.25 5.65 -4.16
C VAL A 179 -2.78 5.61 -4.09
N GLU A 180 -3.39 6.31 -3.13
CA GLU A 180 -4.85 6.45 -3.05
C GLU A 180 -5.41 7.31 -4.19
N LYS A 181 -4.66 8.31 -4.64
CA LYS A 181 -5.09 9.29 -5.66
C LYS A 181 -4.79 8.89 -7.09
N VAL A 182 -4.11 7.77 -7.31
CA VAL A 182 -3.64 7.41 -8.65
C VAL A 182 -4.16 6.06 -9.08
N GLN A 183 -4.31 5.90 -10.38
CA GLN A 183 -4.68 4.61 -10.96
C GLN A 183 -3.56 3.58 -10.76
N TRP A 184 -3.96 2.31 -10.62
CA TRP A 184 -3.08 1.17 -10.39
C TRP A 184 -1.80 1.15 -11.25
N HIS A 185 -1.91 1.42 -12.54
CA HIS A 185 -0.75 1.39 -13.44
C HIS A 185 0.29 2.48 -13.14
N LYS A 186 -0.15 3.66 -12.68
CA LYS A 186 0.76 4.77 -12.33
C LYS A 186 1.59 4.49 -11.09
N VAL A 187 1.10 3.63 -10.21
CA VAL A 187 1.85 3.23 -9.01
C VAL A 187 3.16 2.54 -9.41
N PHE A 188 3.12 1.68 -10.44
CA PHE A 188 4.31 0.97 -10.96
C PHE A 188 5.19 1.82 -11.90
N GLU A 189 4.75 3.02 -12.27
CA GLU A 189 5.60 4.00 -12.96
C GLU A 189 6.42 4.82 -11.97
N SER A 190 6.03 4.85 -10.69
CA SER A 190 6.74 5.59 -9.64
C SER A 190 8.07 4.93 -9.30
N GLU A 191 9.16 5.67 -9.46
CA GLU A 191 10.51 5.20 -9.13
C GLU A 191 10.64 4.85 -7.65
N SER A 192 10.10 5.69 -6.76
CA SER A 192 10.17 5.48 -5.31
C SER A 192 9.44 4.21 -4.87
N VAL A 193 8.25 3.94 -5.43
CA VAL A 193 7.50 2.71 -5.15
C VAL A 193 8.27 1.50 -5.67
N ASN A 194 8.78 1.54 -6.90
CA ASN A 194 9.55 0.44 -7.48
C ASN A 194 10.81 0.12 -6.68
N ILE A 195 11.50 1.13 -6.18
CA ILE A 195 12.69 0.96 -5.32
C ILE A 195 12.31 0.21 -4.04
N ILE A 196 11.20 0.57 -3.39
CA ILE A 196 10.71 -0.12 -2.18
C ILE A 196 10.38 -1.58 -2.51
N LEU A 197 9.57 -1.84 -3.55
CA LEU A 197 9.17 -3.20 -3.95
C LEU A 197 10.38 -4.09 -4.27
N GLN A 198 11.35 -3.57 -5.01
CA GLN A 198 12.58 -4.29 -5.33
C GLN A 198 13.43 -4.57 -4.09
N ALA A 199 13.57 -3.59 -3.19
CA ALA A 199 14.35 -3.74 -1.97
C ALA A 199 13.78 -4.84 -1.08
N ILE A 200 12.46 -4.85 -0.84
CA ILE A 200 11.81 -5.83 0.03
C ILE A 200 11.55 -7.19 -0.63
N GLY A 201 11.70 -7.28 -1.96
CA GLY A 201 11.54 -8.53 -2.71
C GLY A 201 10.10 -8.90 -3.08
N VAL A 202 9.17 -7.95 -2.97
CA VAL A 202 7.76 -8.16 -3.36
C VAL A 202 7.59 -8.08 -4.87
N ARG A 203 6.76 -8.98 -5.41
CA ARG A 203 6.39 -9.02 -6.84
C ARG A 203 4.89 -9.14 -7.00
N PHE A 204 4.38 -8.68 -8.14
CA PHE A 204 2.97 -8.78 -8.51
C PHE A 204 2.82 -9.63 -9.77
N GLY A 205 1.78 -10.47 -9.83
CA GLY A 205 1.39 -11.19 -11.04
C GLY A 205 2.38 -12.26 -11.50
N LEU A 206 2.87 -13.14 -10.62
CA LEU A 206 3.82 -14.21 -10.96
C LEU A 206 3.18 -15.48 -11.52
N ASP A 207 1.88 -15.70 -11.31
CA ASP A 207 1.22 -16.99 -11.57
C ASP A 207 0.33 -16.99 -12.83
N GLY A 208 0.60 -16.11 -13.80
CA GLY A 208 -0.14 -16.08 -15.06
C GLY A 208 -1.56 -15.53 -14.95
N GLU A 209 -2.05 -15.27 -13.76
CA GLU A 209 -3.26 -14.52 -13.47
C GLU A 209 -2.93 -13.03 -13.31
N ASP A 210 -3.83 -12.16 -13.74
CA ASP A 210 -3.79 -10.71 -13.49
C ASP A 210 -4.04 -10.42 -11.98
N SER A 211 -3.35 -11.13 -11.10
CA SER A 211 -3.48 -10.99 -9.67
C SER A 211 -2.97 -9.63 -9.23
N LYS A 212 -3.87 -8.82 -8.69
CA LYS A 212 -3.53 -7.55 -8.03
C LYS A 212 -2.85 -7.80 -6.67
N GLU A 213 -2.79 -9.04 -6.21
CA GLU A 213 -2.19 -9.40 -4.94
C GLU A 213 -0.66 -9.44 -5.02
N ALA A 214 -0.03 -8.90 -3.99
CA ALA A 214 1.39 -8.98 -3.81
C ALA A 214 1.80 -10.38 -3.38
N ASN A 215 2.77 -10.98 -4.07
CA ASN A 215 3.39 -12.20 -3.61
C ASN A 215 4.50 -11.84 -2.61
N ILE A 216 4.32 -12.25 -1.36
CA ILE A 216 5.25 -12.00 -0.25
C ILE A 216 6.11 -13.21 0.14
N ASP A 217 5.96 -14.36 -0.54
CA ASP A 217 6.74 -15.58 -0.25
C ASP A 217 8.26 -15.38 -0.40
N LYS A 218 8.65 -14.32 -1.12
CA LYS A 218 10.06 -13.96 -1.36
C LYS A 218 10.48 -12.68 -0.65
N LEU A 219 9.80 -12.32 0.45
CA LEU A 219 10.26 -11.24 1.31
C LEU A 219 11.71 -11.48 1.71
N ARG A 220 12.51 -10.43 1.59
CA ARG A 220 13.95 -10.49 1.88
C ARG A 220 14.26 -10.19 3.34
N TYR A 221 13.30 -9.61 4.06
CA TYR A 221 13.47 -9.17 5.44
C TYR A 221 12.22 -9.53 6.26
N ASP A 222 12.45 -9.99 7.50
CA ASP A 222 11.38 -10.29 8.45
C ASP A 222 10.66 -9.02 8.91
N LYS A 223 11.42 -7.94 9.13
CA LYS A 223 10.85 -6.66 9.54
C LYS A 223 11.14 -5.58 8.52
N ILE A 224 10.09 -4.83 8.19
CA ILE A 224 10.14 -3.61 7.40
C ILE A 224 9.83 -2.47 8.35
N ILE A 225 10.80 -1.63 8.63
CA ILE A 225 10.73 -0.61 9.66
C ILE A 225 10.73 0.77 9.02
N ILE A 226 9.66 1.52 9.19
CA ILE A 226 9.56 2.91 8.76
C ILE A 226 10.27 3.77 9.81
N MET A 227 11.21 4.61 9.38
CA MET A 227 12.00 5.46 10.26
C MET A 227 12.09 6.87 9.68
N THR A 228 11.24 7.74 10.18
CA THR A 228 11.03 9.13 9.73
C THR A 228 11.33 10.10 10.85
N ASP A 229 11.45 11.37 10.49
CA ASP A 229 11.62 12.45 11.47
C ASP A 229 10.37 12.61 12.33
N ALA A 230 10.56 13.05 13.58
CA ALA A 230 9.45 13.25 14.53
C ALA A 230 8.75 14.60 14.31
N ASP A 231 8.40 14.91 13.07
CA ASP A 231 7.70 16.13 12.67
C ASP A 231 6.47 15.83 11.81
N VAL A 232 5.79 16.87 11.33
CA VAL A 232 4.57 16.74 10.53
C VAL A 232 4.85 16.15 9.13
N ASP A 233 6.03 16.40 8.58
CA ASP A 233 6.42 15.86 7.27
C ASP A 233 6.76 14.37 7.38
N GLY A 234 7.48 13.97 8.42
CA GLY A 234 7.75 12.56 8.71
C GLY A 234 6.47 11.76 8.95
N SER A 235 5.54 12.28 9.75
CA SER A 235 4.22 11.66 9.96
C SER A 235 3.42 11.52 8.65
N HIS A 236 3.56 12.46 7.72
CA HIS A 236 2.95 12.35 6.40
C HIS A 236 3.62 11.26 5.55
N ILE A 237 4.95 11.13 5.59
CA ILE A 237 5.69 10.07 4.90
C ILE A 237 5.29 8.70 5.45
N ASP A 238 5.19 8.54 6.77
CA ASP A 238 4.67 7.32 7.40
C ASP A 238 3.30 6.95 6.86
N THR A 239 2.40 7.93 6.78
CA THR A 239 1.03 7.71 6.28
C THR A 239 1.04 7.29 4.80
N LEU A 240 1.88 7.91 3.96
CA LEU A 240 2.02 7.52 2.55
C LEU A 240 2.55 6.10 2.39
N ILE A 241 3.56 5.73 3.19
CA ILE A 241 4.12 4.37 3.17
C ILE A 241 3.06 3.36 3.68
N MET A 242 2.39 3.66 4.78
CA MET A 242 1.30 2.81 5.29
C MET A 242 0.17 2.65 4.26
N THR A 243 -0.19 3.71 3.52
CA THR A 243 -1.18 3.65 2.44
C THR A 243 -0.73 2.70 1.34
N LEU A 244 0.55 2.75 0.94
CA LEU A 244 1.13 1.83 -0.05
C LEU A 244 1.02 0.38 0.43
N PHE A 245 1.42 0.08 1.67
CA PHE A 245 1.35 -1.29 2.20
C PHE A 245 -0.09 -1.76 2.36
N PHE A 246 -0.98 -0.91 2.87
CA PHE A 246 -2.38 -1.27 3.06
C PHE A 246 -3.09 -1.58 1.73
N ARG A 247 -2.88 -0.76 0.69
CA ARG A 247 -3.55 -0.91 -0.62
C ARG A 247 -2.97 -2.01 -1.50
N PHE A 248 -1.66 -2.21 -1.44
CA PHE A 248 -0.96 -3.08 -2.39
C PHE A 248 -0.35 -4.32 -1.75
N MET A 249 -0.08 -4.30 -0.46
CA MET A 249 0.62 -5.37 0.25
C MET A 249 0.00 -5.66 1.62
N PRO A 250 -1.34 -5.83 1.72
CA PRO A 250 -2.01 -6.01 3.02
C PRO A 250 -1.48 -7.22 3.79
N LYS A 251 -1.04 -8.27 3.10
CA LYS A 251 -0.44 -9.46 3.72
C LYS A 251 0.82 -9.13 4.53
N VAL A 252 1.63 -8.15 4.11
CA VAL A 252 2.81 -7.71 4.88
C VAL A 252 2.41 -7.19 6.26
N ILE A 253 1.28 -6.48 6.35
CA ILE A 253 0.75 -5.98 7.63
C ILE A 253 0.10 -7.14 8.41
N GLN A 254 -0.70 -7.96 7.76
CA GLN A 254 -1.45 -9.08 8.38
C GLN A 254 -0.50 -10.13 8.99
N GLU A 255 0.62 -10.40 8.34
CA GLU A 255 1.64 -11.33 8.82
C GLU A 255 2.63 -10.68 9.81
N GLY A 256 2.46 -9.39 10.10
CA GLY A 256 3.17 -8.70 11.17
C GLY A 256 4.57 -8.23 10.82
N HIS A 257 4.85 -7.99 9.55
CA HIS A 257 6.18 -7.57 9.07
C HIS A 257 6.41 -6.05 9.07
N LEU A 258 5.36 -5.22 9.20
CA LEU A 258 5.48 -3.76 9.12
C LEU A 258 5.55 -3.11 10.51
N TYR A 259 6.54 -2.25 10.72
CA TYR A 259 6.80 -1.54 11.96
C TYR A 259 7.10 -0.07 11.72
N ILE A 260 6.86 0.76 12.74
CA ILE A 260 7.29 2.16 12.82
C ILE A 260 8.31 2.27 13.95
N ALA A 261 9.46 2.85 13.67
CA ALA A 261 10.46 3.15 14.69
C ALA A 261 10.04 4.38 15.50
N THR A 262 10.30 4.36 16.78
CA THR A 262 10.01 5.47 17.68
C THR A 262 11.33 6.01 18.24
N PRO A 263 11.94 7.04 17.61
CA PRO A 263 13.13 7.68 18.15
C PRO A 263 12.79 8.52 19.38
N PRO A 264 13.76 8.81 20.27
CA PRO A 264 13.54 9.69 21.38
C PRO A 264 13.37 11.15 20.93
N LEU A 265 12.53 11.90 21.65
CA LEU A 265 12.34 13.33 21.41
C LEU A 265 13.40 14.20 22.08
N TYR A 266 13.95 13.74 23.19
CA TYR A 266 14.91 14.51 23.99
C TYR A 266 16.09 13.66 24.46
N LEU A 267 17.21 14.31 24.60
CA LEU A 267 18.34 13.85 25.40
C LEU A 267 18.52 14.79 26.56
N CYS A 268 18.28 14.30 27.79
CA CYS A 268 18.48 15.03 29.02
C CYS A 268 19.81 14.64 29.67
N THR A 269 20.59 15.63 30.04
CA THR A 269 21.87 15.42 30.73
C THR A 269 21.95 16.35 31.95
N TYR A 270 22.19 15.79 33.09
CA TYR A 270 22.41 16.54 34.36
C TYR A 270 23.55 15.93 35.13
N LYS A 271 24.66 16.66 35.28
CA LYS A 271 25.91 16.16 35.86
C LYS A 271 26.37 14.87 35.17
N ASN A 272 26.39 13.75 35.92
CA ASN A 272 26.77 12.43 35.38
C ASN A 272 25.58 11.58 34.87
N ASN A 273 24.36 12.10 34.99
CA ASN A 273 23.15 11.40 34.55
C ASN A 273 22.81 11.81 33.14
N LYS A 274 22.60 10.82 32.28
CA LYS A 274 22.22 10.99 30.87
C LYS A 274 21.07 10.03 30.57
N GLN A 275 19.97 10.56 30.00
CA GLN A 275 18.81 9.76 29.64
C GLN A 275 18.17 10.26 28.33
N TYR A 276 17.82 9.31 27.48
CA TYR A 276 16.94 9.57 26.33
C TYR A 276 15.48 9.52 26.81
N CYS A 277 14.69 10.52 26.42
CA CYS A 277 13.28 10.63 26.78
C CYS A 277 12.45 10.61 25.49
N TYR A 278 11.49 9.70 25.45
CA TYR A 278 10.64 9.47 24.28
C TYR A 278 9.35 10.30 24.33
N THR A 279 9.01 10.80 25.52
CA THR A 279 7.84 11.65 25.73
C THR A 279 8.21 12.85 26.61
N GLU A 280 7.37 13.90 26.55
CA GLU A 280 7.51 15.06 27.44
C GLU A 280 7.37 14.65 28.92
N GLU A 281 6.52 13.68 29.22
CA GLU A 281 6.35 13.16 30.56
C GLU A 281 7.64 12.51 31.12
N GLU A 282 8.38 11.80 30.28
CA GLU A 282 9.68 11.21 30.65
C GLU A 282 10.71 12.30 30.90
N ARG A 283 10.71 13.36 30.10
CA ARG A 283 11.57 14.52 30.29
C ARG A 283 11.27 15.19 31.63
N LEU A 284 10.00 15.44 31.93
CA LEU A 284 9.59 16.01 33.23
C LEU A 284 9.94 15.11 34.43
N ARG A 285 9.80 13.79 34.27
CA ARG A 285 10.24 12.84 35.31
C ARG A 285 11.74 12.93 35.58
N PHE A 286 12.55 13.04 34.51
CA PHE A 286 13.99 13.22 34.65
C PHE A 286 14.32 14.50 35.43
N ILE A 287 13.69 15.62 35.07
CA ILE A 287 13.86 16.92 35.73
C ILE A 287 13.48 16.82 37.23
N ASN A 288 12.34 16.23 37.53
CA ASN A 288 11.88 16.04 38.91
C ASN A 288 12.83 15.14 39.71
N THR A 289 13.42 14.14 39.07
CA THR A 289 14.29 13.17 39.78
C THR A 289 15.69 13.72 40.07
N TYR A 290 16.24 14.50 39.13
CA TYR A 290 17.66 14.90 39.21
C TYR A 290 17.87 16.39 39.42
N CYS A 291 16.86 17.23 39.13
CA CYS A 291 16.93 18.69 39.24
C CYS A 291 15.92 19.26 40.23
N ASP A 292 15.34 18.45 41.11
CA ASP A 292 14.33 18.85 42.10
C ASP A 292 13.13 19.61 41.49
N GLY A 293 12.82 19.33 40.21
CA GLY A 293 11.77 19.97 39.44
C GLY A 293 12.16 21.31 38.79
N ASP A 294 13.40 21.76 38.94
CA ASP A 294 13.90 22.99 38.35
C ASP A 294 14.34 22.74 36.88
N ALA A 295 13.50 23.14 35.96
CA ALA A 295 13.76 23.01 34.50
C ALA A 295 14.80 24.03 34.00
N ASP A 296 15.05 25.11 34.76
CA ASP A 296 15.98 26.19 34.42
C ASP A 296 17.35 26.05 35.10
N ASP A 297 17.63 24.92 35.80
CA ASP A 297 18.95 24.67 36.42
C ASP A 297 20.05 24.73 35.33
N ASN A 298 21.01 25.59 35.53
CA ASN A 298 22.14 25.84 34.63
C ASN A 298 22.99 24.58 34.31
N LYS A 299 22.83 23.49 35.04
CA LYS A 299 23.52 22.21 34.84
C LYS A 299 22.69 21.22 34.08
N LEU A 300 21.42 21.54 33.80
CA LEU A 300 20.54 20.75 32.98
C LEU A 300 20.77 21.11 31.52
N HIS A 301 21.14 20.13 30.70
CA HIS A 301 21.19 20.25 29.26
C HIS A 301 20.13 19.34 28.63
N THR A 302 19.13 19.95 28.02
CA THR A 302 18.11 19.25 27.27
C THR A 302 18.32 19.53 25.79
N GLN A 303 18.71 18.50 25.04
CA GLN A 303 18.73 18.54 23.56
C GLN A 303 17.41 17.96 23.05
N ARG A 304 16.67 18.77 22.29
CA ARG A 304 15.50 18.29 21.57
C ARG A 304 15.91 17.85 20.18
N TYR A 305 15.51 16.64 19.77
CA TYR A 305 15.69 16.14 18.41
C TYR A 305 14.47 16.48 17.57
N LYS A 306 14.67 17.24 16.51
CA LYS A 306 13.63 17.57 15.53
C LYS A 306 13.62 16.58 14.34
N GLY A 307 14.76 15.94 14.09
CA GLY A 307 14.91 14.95 13.07
C GLY A 307 16.04 13.98 13.33
N LEU A 308 15.97 12.82 12.69
CA LEU A 308 16.96 11.73 12.79
C LEU A 308 18.35 12.15 12.30
N GLY A 309 18.41 13.15 11.40
CA GLY A 309 19.66 13.69 10.89
C GLY A 309 20.49 14.45 11.93
N GLU A 310 19.90 14.80 13.09
CA GLU A 310 20.58 15.44 14.23
C GLU A 310 21.28 14.41 15.12
N MET A 311 20.97 13.12 14.97
CA MET A 311 21.61 12.04 15.71
C MET A 311 22.86 11.56 15.01
N ASN A 312 23.94 11.39 15.78
CA ASN A 312 25.11 10.68 15.27
C ASN A 312 24.82 9.17 15.16
N PRO A 313 25.67 8.39 14.46
CA PRO A 313 25.43 6.96 14.24
C PRO A 313 25.29 6.13 15.53
N GLU A 314 26.03 6.46 16.59
CA GLU A 314 25.98 5.75 17.88
C GLU A 314 24.65 6.05 18.61
N GLN A 315 24.21 7.32 18.60
CA GLN A 315 22.95 7.71 19.20
C GLN A 315 21.78 7.03 18.48
N LEU A 316 21.81 6.98 17.15
CA LEU A 316 20.77 6.34 16.35
C LEU A 316 20.73 4.83 16.57
N TRP A 317 21.89 4.20 16.71
CA TRP A 317 22.00 2.79 17.11
C TRP A 317 21.38 2.56 18.48
N ASP A 318 21.87 3.23 19.51
CA ASP A 318 21.48 2.99 20.91
C ASP A 318 19.99 3.19 21.17
N THR A 319 19.34 4.11 20.44
CA THR A 319 17.97 4.52 20.71
C THR A 319 16.93 3.91 19.76
N THR A 320 17.31 3.67 18.50
CA THR A 320 16.31 3.43 17.46
C THR A 320 16.58 2.16 16.63
N MET A 321 17.83 1.72 16.54
CA MET A 321 18.19 0.60 15.67
C MET A 321 18.58 -0.67 16.41
N ASN A 322 19.16 -0.57 17.62
CA ASN A 322 19.57 -1.73 18.39
C ASN A 322 18.34 -2.55 18.84
N PRO A 323 18.26 -3.83 18.46
CA PRO A 323 17.13 -4.70 18.79
C PRO A 323 16.83 -4.83 20.29
N GLU A 324 17.84 -4.61 21.17
CA GLU A 324 17.73 -4.77 22.60
C GLU A 324 17.13 -3.54 23.31
N THR A 325 17.28 -2.34 22.72
CA THR A 325 16.96 -1.07 23.39
C THR A 325 15.91 -0.24 22.65
N ARG A 326 15.72 -0.46 21.36
CA ARG A 326 14.81 0.32 20.52
C ARG A 326 13.34 0.09 20.85
N LEU A 327 12.53 1.10 20.55
CA LEU A 327 11.08 1.00 20.58
C LEU A 327 10.53 0.90 19.15
N LEU A 328 9.79 -0.18 18.87
CA LEU A 328 9.08 -0.38 17.62
C LEU A 328 7.58 -0.49 17.87
N LYS A 329 6.80 0.19 17.05
CA LYS A 329 5.34 0.06 17.00
C LYS A 329 4.97 -0.82 15.82
N GLN A 330 4.41 -2.00 16.08
CA GLN A 330 3.90 -2.87 15.00
C GLN A 330 2.63 -2.28 14.40
N VAL A 331 2.59 -2.22 13.07
CA VAL A 331 1.38 -1.81 12.34
C VAL A 331 0.44 -3.00 12.24
N THR A 332 -0.79 -2.84 12.69
CA THR A 332 -1.81 -3.89 12.68
C THR A 332 -3.12 -3.39 12.07
N ILE A 333 -3.87 -4.29 11.42
CA ILE A 333 -5.22 -4.01 10.91
C ILE A 333 -6.21 -4.72 11.83
N GLN A 334 -6.85 -3.97 12.72
CA GLN A 334 -7.88 -4.53 13.62
C GLN A 334 -9.23 -4.66 12.92
N ASN A 335 -9.57 -3.72 12.04
CA ASN A 335 -10.79 -3.71 11.26
C ASN A 335 -10.48 -3.17 9.86
N ALA A 336 -10.52 -4.05 8.86
CA ALA A 336 -10.17 -3.71 7.49
C ALA A 336 -11.13 -2.69 6.85
N ALA A 337 -12.43 -2.79 7.13
CA ALA A 337 -13.42 -1.86 6.59
C ALA A 337 -13.21 -0.44 7.13
N ARG A 338 -12.98 -0.31 8.45
CA ARG A 338 -12.69 0.99 9.06
C ARG A 338 -11.36 1.57 8.61
N ALA A 339 -10.34 0.74 8.42
CA ALA A 339 -9.05 1.18 7.88
C ALA A 339 -9.22 1.70 6.43
N ASP A 340 -10.01 1.01 5.61
CA ASP A 340 -10.34 1.43 4.25
C ASP A 340 -11.02 2.80 4.23
N GLU A 341 -12.04 3.02 5.05
CA GLU A 341 -12.72 4.31 5.20
C GLU A 341 -11.74 5.43 5.61
N ILE A 342 -10.87 5.18 6.59
CA ILE A 342 -9.90 6.16 7.08
C ILE A 342 -8.87 6.51 5.99
N PHE A 343 -8.30 5.52 5.30
CA PHE A 343 -7.35 5.78 4.22
C PHE A 343 -8.01 6.52 3.05
N SER A 344 -9.22 6.13 2.63
CA SER A 344 -9.97 6.82 1.58
C SER A 344 -10.30 8.26 1.97
N MET A 345 -10.69 8.50 3.22
CA MET A 345 -11.01 9.83 3.73
C MET A 345 -9.77 10.72 3.84
N LEU A 346 -8.68 10.23 4.46
CA LEU A 346 -7.50 11.03 4.73
C LEU A 346 -6.62 11.23 3.48
N MET A 347 -6.50 10.20 2.65
CA MET A 347 -5.57 10.18 1.53
C MET A 347 -6.25 10.30 0.16
N GLY A 348 -7.57 10.19 0.07
CA GLY A 348 -8.36 10.31 -1.15
C GLY A 348 -8.47 11.74 -1.68
N ASP A 349 -9.24 11.93 -2.75
CA ASP A 349 -9.40 13.23 -3.43
C ASP A 349 -10.41 14.15 -2.74
N ASP A 350 -11.39 13.59 -2.02
CA ASP A 350 -12.44 14.35 -1.35
C ASP A 350 -11.87 15.16 -0.18
N VAL A 351 -12.02 16.47 -0.28
CA VAL A 351 -11.48 17.43 0.72
C VAL A 351 -12.41 17.56 1.92
N GLU A 352 -13.72 17.61 1.68
CA GLU A 352 -14.71 17.92 2.73
C GLU A 352 -14.76 16.89 3.86
N PRO A 353 -14.80 15.56 3.61
CA PRO A 353 -14.76 14.56 4.68
C PRO A 353 -13.49 14.64 5.52
N ARG A 354 -12.35 14.91 4.86
CA ARG A 354 -11.06 15.08 5.55
C ARG A 354 -11.05 16.31 6.44
N ARG A 355 -11.59 17.44 5.97
CA ARG A 355 -11.71 18.67 6.74
C ARG A 355 -12.56 18.46 7.99
N GLN A 356 -13.74 17.85 7.83
CA GLN A 356 -14.63 17.53 8.95
C GLN A 356 -13.99 16.62 9.99
N PHE A 357 -13.23 15.62 9.52
CA PHE A 357 -12.49 14.74 10.42
C PHE A 357 -11.41 15.50 11.21
N ILE A 358 -10.65 16.37 10.56
CA ILE A 358 -9.61 17.19 11.20
C ILE A 358 -10.25 18.13 12.24
N GLU A 359 -11.33 18.82 11.88
CA GLU A 359 -12.04 19.73 12.79
C GLU A 359 -12.60 18.99 14.00
N ALA A 360 -13.19 17.80 13.82
CA ALA A 360 -13.74 16.99 14.89
C ALA A 360 -12.68 16.42 15.85
N ASN A 361 -11.45 16.20 15.36
CA ASN A 361 -10.37 15.59 16.14
C ASN A 361 -9.26 16.58 16.53
N ALA A 362 -9.41 17.85 16.23
CA ALA A 362 -8.37 18.86 16.49
C ALA A 362 -7.97 18.96 17.97
N ALA A 363 -8.91 18.74 18.90
CA ALA A 363 -8.65 18.76 20.34
C ALA A 363 -7.75 17.59 20.83
N TYR A 364 -7.62 16.54 20.04
CA TYR A 364 -6.79 15.36 20.35
C TYR A 364 -5.44 15.37 19.62
N ALA A 365 -5.22 16.36 18.77
CA ALA A 365 -3.99 16.46 18.01
C ALA A 365 -2.86 16.97 18.90
N ASN A 366 -1.79 16.18 19.03
CA ASN A 366 -0.52 16.64 19.59
C ASN A 366 0.19 17.46 18.51
N ILE A 367 -0.10 18.73 18.45
CA ILE A 367 0.56 19.66 17.54
C ILE A 367 1.66 20.35 18.33
N ASP A 368 2.90 20.14 17.96
CA ASP A 368 4.01 20.98 18.34
C ASP A 368 3.86 22.35 17.63
N ALA A 369 3.36 23.33 18.35
CA ALA A 369 3.23 24.70 17.86
C ALA A 369 4.53 25.48 18.11
#